data_35276a2f522947b0be70d222eb658b9b
#
_entry.id   35276a2f522947b0be70d222eb658b9b
#
_cell.length_a   1.000
_cell.length_b   1.000
_cell.length_c   1.000
_cell.angle_alpha   90.00
_cell.angle_beta   90.00
_cell.angle_gamma   90.00
#
_symmetry.space_group_name_H-M   'P 1'
#
loop_
_entity.id
_entity.type
_entity.pdbx_description
1 polymer ?
#
loop_
_entity_poly.entity_id
_entity_poly.type
_entity_poly.pdbx_seq_one_letter_code
_entity_poly.pdbx_strand_id
1 'polypeptide(L)'
;MPTRINYVEIDAQRIDTVCDAYFKWKDLNTYVKQNSTRGINIPDVISEPMGSYCLGYVWNRGNIAGDATNLNTNEKIEFKATSNFEGDLSSFSPNTNFDDLVFLRFNLENNLLYIYDLKINSDEFVKYPANKTETIKQQQDQGRRPHVSLYKLFVEPTNRQPDIIFDIRRIEIIADNRS
;
A
#
# COMPACT_ATOMS: atom_id res chain seq x y z
N MET A 1 -27.95 -15.72 4.77
CA MET A 1 -26.68 -16.45 4.62
C MET A 1 -25.66 -15.79 5.56
N PRO A 2 -24.89 -16.53 6.33
CA PRO A 2 -23.87 -15.92 7.17
C PRO A 2 -22.85 -15.24 6.26
N THR A 3 -22.54 -13.99 6.55
CA THR A 3 -21.50 -13.21 5.88
C THR A 3 -20.18 -13.96 6.09
N ARG A 4 -19.60 -14.52 5.02
CA ARG A 4 -18.25 -15.10 5.10
C ARG A 4 -17.32 -13.96 5.43
N ILE A 5 -16.81 -13.92 6.64
CA ILE A 5 -15.71 -13.05 7.01
C ILE A 5 -14.47 -13.60 6.28
N ASN A 6 -14.03 -12.87 5.26
CA ASN A 6 -12.90 -13.28 4.44
C ASN A 6 -11.60 -12.65 4.95
N TYR A 7 -11.36 -12.71 6.27
CA TYR A 7 -10.06 -12.40 6.84
C TYR A 7 -9.09 -13.53 6.50
N VAL A 8 -7.96 -13.18 5.92
CA VAL A 8 -6.91 -14.12 5.54
C VAL A 8 -5.66 -13.79 6.33
N GLU A 9 -5.26 -14.70 7.21
CA GLU A 9 -3.96 -14.65 7.84
C GLU A 9 -2.87 -14.98 6.80
N ILE A 10 -1.81 -14.20 6.78
CA ILE A 10 -0.66 -14.42 5.91
C ILE A 10 0.40 -15.17 6.69
N ASP A 11 0.34 -16.50 6.64
CA ASP A 11 1.32 -17.39 7.24
C ASP A 11 2.60 -17.52 6.39
N ALA A 12 3.57 -18.28 6.89
CA ALA A 12 4.86 -18.50 6.21
C ALA A 12 4.72 -19.11 4.81
N GLN A 13 3.76 -20.01 4.61
CA GLN A 13 3.53 -20.61 3.29
C GLN A 13 2.92 -19.61 2.30
N ARG A 14 2.00 -18.81 2.78
CA ARG A 14 1.34 -17.81 1.94
C ARG A 14 2.29 -16.69 1.55
N ILE A 15 3.10 -16.18 2.47
CA ILE A 15 4.06 -15.12 2.11
C ILE A 15 5.10 -15.62 1.11
N ASP A 16 5.54 -16.86 1.21
CA ASP A 16 6.44 -17.49 0.22
C ASP A 16 5.81 -17.47 -1.18
N THR A 17 4.55 -17.90 -1.30
CA THR A 17 3.79 -17.86 -2.55
C THR A 17 3.61 -16.45 -3.10
N VAL A 18 3.36 -15.47 -2.22
CA VAL A 18 3.21 -14.06 -2.61
C VAL A 18 4.53 -13.49 -3.12
N CYS A 19 5.66 -13.82 -2.48
CA CYS A 19 6.99 -13.41 -2.94
C CYS A 19 7.34 -14.04 -4.29
N ASP A 20 6.99 -15.29 -4.53
CA ASP A 20 7.13 -15.93 -5.84
C ASP A 20 6.30 -15.20 -6.92
N ALA A 21 5.06 -14.82 -6.59
CA ALA A 21 4.20 -14.07 -7.49
C ALA A 21 4.78 -12.67 -7.80
N TYR A 22 5.42 -12.02 -6.82
CA TYR A 22 6.13 -10.76 -7.02
C TYR A 22 7.24 -10.88 -8.08
N PHE A 23 8.07 -11.92 -8.03
CA PHE A 23 9.15 -12.09 -9.01
C PHE A 23 8.59 -12.35 -10.42
N LYS A 24 7.54 -13.16 -10.56
CA LYS A 24 6.86 -13.39 -11.85
C LYS A 24 6.28 -12.10 -12.43
N TRP A 25 5.62 -11.30 -11.58
CA TRP A 25 5.13 -9.98 -11.98
C TRP A 25 6.28 -9.05 -12.37
N LYS A 26 7.37 -9.02 -11.61
CA LYS A 26 8.54 -8.19 -11.88
C LYS A 26 9.16 -8.52 -13.24
N ASP A 27 9.31 -9.80 -13.57
CA ASP A 27 9.82 -10.25 -14.86
C ASP A 27 8.91 -9.79 -16.00
N LEU A 28 7.59 -9.97 -15.86
CA LEU A 28 6.61 -9.50 -16.84
C LEU A 28 6.65 -7.97 -16.97
N ASN A 29 6.72 -7.24 -15.86
CA ASN A 29 6.81 -5.77 -15.86
C ASN A 29 8.08 -5.29 -16.55
N THR A 30 9.20 -5.96 -16.35
CA THR A 30 10.47 -5.66 -17.04
C THR A 30 10.34 -5.84 -18.54
N TYR A 31 9.76 -6.95 -18.99
CA TYR A 31 9.49 -7.20 -20.43
C TYR A 31 8.57 -6.11 -21.02
N VAL A 32 7.51 -5.76 -20.32
CA VAL A 32 6.56 -4.72 -20.80
C VAL A 32 7.27 -3.37 -20.91
N LYS A 33 8.08 -2.97 -19.92
CA LYS A 33 8.83 -1.70 -19.96
C LYS A 33 9.86 -1.62 -21.08
N GLN A 34 10.40 -2.75 -21.53
CA GLN A 34 11.31 -2.78 -22.68
C GLN A 34 10.58 -2.55 -24.01
N ASN A 35 9.28 -2.80 -24.06
CA ASN A 35 8.45 -2.77 -25.28
C ASN A 35 7.33 -1.72 -25.23
N SER A 36 7.21 -0.95 -24.14
CA SER A 36 6.16 0.04 -23.92
C SER A 36 6.67 1.20 -23.08
N THR A 37 5.99 2.33 -23.16
CA THR A 37 6.28 3.52 -22.35
C THR A 37 5.83 3.38 -20.89
N ARG A 38 4.97 2.40 -20.58
CA ARG A 38 4.47 2.18 -19.24
C ARG A 38 4.64 0.70 -18.85
N GLY A 39 4.98 0.47 -17.60
CA GLY A 39 4.97 -0.85 -16.99
C GLY A 39 3.58 -1.26 -16.51
N ILE A 40 3.54 -2.38 -15.79
CA ILE A 40 2.35 -2.92 -15.14
C ILE A 40 2.41 -2.52 -13.66
N ASN A 41 1.35 -1.92 -13.15
CA ASN A 41 1.25 -1.66 -11.71
C ASN A 41 1.33 -2.98 -10.94
N ILE A 42 1.95 -2.92 -9.75
CA ILE A 42 1.98 -4.09 -8.88
C ILE A 42 0.53 -4.45 -8.49
N PRO A 43 0.11 -5.72 -8.66
CA PRO A 43 -1.24 -6.15 -8.28
C PRO A 43 -1.48 -6.07 -6.77
N ASP A 44 -2.69 -5.68 -6.39
CA ASP A 44 -3.12 -5.60 -5.00
C ASP A 44 -2.98 -6.96 -4.28
N VAL A 45 -3.26 -8.06 -4.99
CA VAL A 45 -3.11 -9.44 -4.47
C VAL A 45 -1.64 -9.83 -4.17
N ILE A 46 -0.68 -8.99 -4.51
CA ILE A 46 0.73 -9.12 -4.14
C ILE A 46 1.11 -8.12 -3.05
N SER A 47 0.78 -6.84 -3.24
CA SER A 47 1.19 -5.77 -2.32
C SER A 47 0.48 -5.82 -0.98
N GLU A 48 -0.84 -6.01 -0.97
CA GLU A 48 -1.63 -6.01 0.26
C GLU A 48 -1.29 -7.19 1.21
N PRO A 49 -1.14 -8.45 0.72
CA PRO A 49 -0.69 -9.52 1.58
C PRO A 49 0.71 -9.32 2.16
N MET A 50 1.65 -8.73 1.39
CA MET A 50 2.98 -8.40 1.91
C MET A 50 2.90 -7.36 3.03
N GLY A 51 2.13 -6.28 2.82
CA GLY A 51 1.90 -5.28 3.85
C GLY A 51 1.27 -5.87 5.10
N SER A 52 0.25 -6.70 4.93
CA SER A 52 -0.43 -7.39 6.02
C SER A 52 0.51 -8.29 6.82
N TYR A 53 1.34 -9.09 6.14
CA TYR A 53 2.35 -9.95 6.78
C TYR A 53 3.32 -9.14 7.63
N CYS A 54 3.91 -8.10 7.06
CA CYS A 54 4.92 -7.30 7.74
C CYS A 54 4.37 -6.56 8.95
N LEU A 55 3.10 -6.13 8.90
CA LEU A 55 2.46 -5.39 9.99
C LEU A 55 1.78 -6.29 11.03
N GLY A 56 1.62 -7.58 10.73
CA GLY A 56 0.90 -8.52 11.59
C GLY A 56 -0.62 -8.34 11.52
N TYR A 57 -1.14 -7.88 10.37
CA TYR A 57 -2.57 -7.70 10.13
C TYR A 57 -3.15 -8.86 9.33
N VAL A 58 -4.47 -9.01 9.35
CA VAL A 58 -5.17 -9.92 8.44
C VAL A 58 -5.53 -9.20 7.15
N TRP A 59 -5.31 -9.86 6.02
CA TRP A 59 -5.68 -9.35 4.71
C TRP A 59 -7.18 -9.54 4.49
N ASN A 60 -7.85 -8.49 4.03
CA ASN A 60 -9.27 -8.52 3.75
C ASN A 60 -9.52 -8.96 2.31
N ARG A 61 -10.37 -9.97 2.14
CA ARG A 61 -10.81 -10.42 0.81
C ARG A 61 -12.31 -10.22 0.67
N GLY A 62 -12.74 -9.85 -0.53
CA GLY A 62 -14.16 -9.68 -0.82
C GLY A 62 -14.73 -8.35 -0.33
N ASN A 63 -15.95 -8.36 0.23
CA ASN A 63 -16.72 -7.14 0.57
C ASN A 63 -16.45 -6.63 2.00
N ILE A 64 -15.23 -6.73 2.47
CA ILE A 64 -14.82 -6.17 3.78
C ILE A 64 -14.24 -4.76 3.53
N ALA A 65 -14.58 -3.81 4.37
CA ALA A 65 -14.05 -2.46 4.27
C ALA A 65 -12.56 -2.44 4.65
N GLY A 66 -11.76 -1.70 3.86
CA GLY A 66 -10.31 -1.65 3.97
C GLY A 66 -9.63 -2.85 3.32
N ASP A 67 -8.33 -2.73 3.09
CA ASP A 67 -7.50 -3.77 2.45
C ASP A 67 -6.99 -4.78 3.49
N ALA A 68 -6.84 -4.34 4.74
CA ALA A 68 -6.47 -5.17 5.87
C ALA A 68 -7.17 -4.73 7.16
N THR A 69 -7.12 -5.56 8.19
CA THR A 69 -7.67 -5.28 9.51
C THR A 69 -6.61 -5.59 10.57
N ASN A 70 -6.40 -4.64 11.47
CA ASN A 70 -5.68 -4.88 12.72
C ASN A 70 -6.65 -5.50 13.74
N LEU A 71 -6.55 -6.81 13.98
CA LEU A 71 -7.47 -7.51 14.87
C LEU A 71 -7.35 -7.08 16.35
N ASN A 72 -6.25 -6.47 16.76
CA ASN A 72 -6.06 -6.00 18.14
C ASN A 72 -6.85 -4.72 18.42
N THR A 73 -6.95 -3.84 17.43
CA THR A 73 -7.62 -2.53 17.54
C THR A 73 -8.92 -2.46 16.75
N ASN A 74 -9.16 -3.45 15.88
CA ASN A 74 -10.26 -3.50 14.92
C ASN A 74 -10.21 -2.36 13.87
N GLU A 75 -9.05 -1.74 13.67
CA GLU A 75 -8.84 -0.69 12.69
C GLU A 75 -8.85 -1.25 11.26
N LYS A 76 -9.45 -0.47 10.36
CA LYS A 76 -9.47 -0.72 8.92
C LYS A 76 -8.29 -0.01 8.29
N ILE A 77 -7.46 -0.79 7.62
CA ILE A 77 -6.23 -0.32 7.01
C ILE A 77 -6.43 -0.18 5.50
N GLU A 78 -6.06 0.96 4.96
CA GLU A 78 -5.96 1.19 3.51
C GLU A 78 -4.49 1.11 3.10
N PHE A 79 -4.19 0.27 2.11
CA PHE A 79 -2.88 0.21 1.49
C PHE A 79 -2.83 1.02 0.20
N LYS A 80 -1.74 1.73 0.00
CA LYS A 80 -1.39 2.31 -1.30
C LYS A 80 0.00 1.85 -1.68
N ALA A 81 0.11 1.16 -2.81
CA ALA A 81 1.36 0.58 -3.27
C ALA A 81 1.88 1.29 -4.52
N THR A 82 3.20 1.44 -4.61
CA THR A 82 3.88 1.90 -5.80
C THR A 82 5.12 1.06 -6.09
N SER A 83 5.33 0.73 -7.37
CA SER A 83 6.59 0.20 -7.89
C SER A 83 7.41 1.28 -8.60
N ASN A 84 6.92 2.52 -8.68
CA ASN A 84 7.68 3.68 -9.08
C ASN A 84 8.25 4.34 -7.82
N PHE A 85 9.48 3.98 -7.49
CA PHE A 85 10.11 4.33 -6.22
C PHE A 85 10.27 5.84 -6.02
N GLU A 86 10.48 6.61 -7.10
CA GLU A 86 10.75 8.04 -7.03
C GLU A 86 9.54 8.93 -7.33
N GLY A 87 8.44 8.36 -7.75
CA GLY A 87 7.27 9.15 -8.11
C GLY A 87 6.00 8.33 -8.14
N ASP A 88 5.33 8.25 -7.00
CA ASP A 88 4.02 7.63 -6.91
C ASP A 88 2.90 8.60 -7.31
N LEU A 89 1.80 8.03 -7.72
CA LEU A 89 0.54 8.75 -7.93
C LEU A 89 -0.60 7.84 -7.48
N SER A 90 -1.00 7.99 -6.22
CA SER A 90 -2.07 7.20 -5.61
C SER A 90 -3.42 7.87 -5.81
N SER A 91 -4.44 7.10 -6.19
CA SER A 91 -5.80 7.59 -6.35
C SER A 91 -6.68 7.20 -5.16
N PHE A 92 -7.60 8.10 -4.79
CA PHE A 92 -8.50 7.90 -3.67
C PHE A 92 -9.96 8.08 -4.12
N SER A 93 -10.77 7.05 -3.89
CA SER A 93 -12.21 7.11 -4.18
C SER A 93 -12.90 8.11 -3.22
N PRO A 94 -13.94 8.83 -3.67
CA PRO A 94 -14.73 9.70 -2.80
C PRO A 94 -15.34 9.01 -1.58
N ASN A 95 -15.57 7.70 -1.67
CA ASN A 95 -16.20 6.89 -0.64
C ASN A 95 -15.21 6.05 0.18
N THR A 96 -13.90 6.25 0.00
CA THR A 96 -12.90 5.50 0.77
C THR A 96 -12.91 5.97 2.22
N ASN A 97 -13.12 5.04 3.14
CA ASN A 97 -13.09 5.27 4.58
C ASN A 97 -12.14 4.25 5.23
N PHE A 98 -11.15 4.74 5.95
CA PHE A 98 -10.13 3.96 6.65
C PHE A 98 -9.75 4.63 7.98
N ASP A 99 -9.28 3.81 8.90
CA ASP A 99 -8.79 4.26 10.20
C ASP A 99 -7.29 4.54 10.15
N ASP A 100 -6.57 3.88 9.24
CA ASP A 100 -5.14 4.11 9.02
C ASP A 100 -4.77 3.92 7.55
N LEU A 101 -3.78 4.69 7.10
CA LEU A 101 -3.23 4.66 5.75
C LEU A 101 -1.77 4.19 5.78
N VAL A 102 -1.49 3.15 5.04
CA VAL A 102 -0.14 2.58 4.92
C VAL A 102 0.35 2.71 3.48
N PHE A 103 1.55 3.26 3.33
CA PHE A 103 2.19 3.43 2.03
C PHE A 103 3.28 2.37 1.82
N LEU A 104 3.14 1.61 0.73
CA LEU A 104 4.00 0.50 0.32
C LEU A 104 4.84 0.91 -0.88
N ARG A 105 6.15 1.13 -0.69
CA ARG A 105 7.08 1.48 -1.77
C ARG A 105 7.97 0.30 -2.10
N PHE A 106 7.87 -0.19 -3.34
CA PHE A 106 8.69 -1.30 -3.83
C PHE A 106 9.92 -0.77 -4.56
N ASN A 107 11.09 -1.06 -4.02
CA ASN A 107 12.37 -0.87 -4.70
C ASN A 107 12.68 -2.13 -5.52
N LEU A 108 12.42 -2.04 -6.83
CA LEU A 108 12.59 -3.19 -7.74
C LEU A 108 14.05 -3.56 -7.96
N GLU A 109 14.97 -2.63 -7.83
CA GLU A 109 16.41 -2.88 -8.03
C GLU A 109 16.94 -3.81 -6.94
N ASN A 110 16.60 -3.53 -5.69
CA ASN A 110 17.10 -4.26 -4.53
C ASN A 110 16.11 -5.33 -4.02
N ASN A 111 14.91 -5.42 -4.60
CA ASN A 111 13.81 -6.29 -4.14
C ASN A 111 13.45 -6.05 -2.67
N LEU A 112 13.34 -4.78 -2.29
CA LEU A 112 12.97 -4.35 -0.96
C LEU A 112 11.59 -3.70 -0.98
N LEU A 113 10.77 -3.99 0.03
CA LEU A 113 9.55 -3.27 0.33
C LEU A 113 9.79 -2.34 1.51
N TYR A 114 9.59 -1.04 1.27
CA TYR A 114 9.61 -0.01 2.30
C TYR A 114 8.18 0.31 2.72
N ILE A 115 7.87 0.15 4.01
CA ILE A 115 6.54 0.34 4.56
C ILE A 115 6.55 1.60 5.42
N TYR A 116 5.61 2.50 5.14
CA TYR A 116 5.36 3.71 5.91
C TYR A 116 3.95 3.63 6.48
N ASP A 117 3.84 3.39 7.76
CA ASP A 117 2.60 3.42 8.52
C ASP A 117 2.32 4.88 8.89
N LEU A 118 1.42 5.53 8.14
CA LEU A 118 1.25 6.98 8.21
C LEU A 118 0.50 7.43 9.46
N LYS A 119 -0.23 6.53 10.11
CA LYS A 119 -1.07 6.84 11.29
C LYS A 119 -2.03 8.00 11.04
N ILE A 120 -2.69 7.93 9.89
CA ILE A 120 -3.63 8.96 9.47
C ILE A 120 -4.94 8.30 9.00
N ASN A 121 -6.07 8.77 9.53
CA ASN A 121 -7.38 8.31 9.12
C ASN A 121 -7.92 9.12 7.93
N SER A 122 -9.03 8.67 7.36
CA SER A 122 -9.64 9.30 6.19
C SER A 122 -10.07 10.75 6.46
N ASP A 123 -10.56 11.10 7.67
CA ASP A 123 -11.01 12.44 8.01
C ASP A 123 -9.86 13.46 8.10
N GLU A 124 -8.69 12.99 8.49
CA GLU A 124 -7.46 13.79 8.50
C GLU A 124 -6.86 13.88 7.11
N PHE A 125 -6.80 12.76 6.39
CA PHE A 125 -6.20 12.68 5.07
C PHE A 125 -6.86 13.62 4.05
N VAL A 126 -8.19 13.74 4.08
CA VAL A 126 -8.90 14.59 3.12
C VAL A 126 -8.60 16.09 3.25
N LYS A 127 -7.98 16.53 4.36
CA LYS A 127 -7.56 17.92 4.58
C LYS A 127 -6.26 18.28 3.84
N TYR A 128 -5.49 17.29 3.40
CA TYR A 128 -4.24 17.50 2.67
C TYR A 128 -4.50 18.07 1.26
N PRO A 129 -3.52 18.79 0.69
CA PRO A 129 -3.65 19.34 -0.65
C PRO A 129 -3.65 18.22 -1.69
N ALA A 130 -4.63 18.26 -2.61
CA ALA A 130 -4.60 17.44 -3.81
C ALA A 130 -3.75 18.13 -4.91
N ASN A 131 -3.75 19.46 -4.92
CA ASN A 131 -2.95 20.29 -5.81
C ASN A 131 -2.72 21.67 -5.16
N LYS A 132 -2.24 22.65 -5.94
CA LYS A 132 -1.93 24.00 -5.44
C LYS A 132 -3.16 24.80 -4.96
N THR A 133 -4.34 24.44 -5.40
CA THR A 133 -5.58 25.23 -5.19
C THR A 133 -6.69 24.48 -4.48
N GLU A 134 -6.61 23.14 -4.39
CA GLU A 134 -7.68 22.30 -3.84
C GLU A 134 -7.13 21.27 -2.87
N THR A 135 -7.92 20.98 -1.84
CA THR A 135 -7.73 19.85 -0.96
C THR A 135 -8.30 18.57 -1.58
N ILE A 136 -7.91 17.42 -1.01
CA ILE A 136 -8.47 16.11 -1.36
C ILE A 136 -10.00 16.13 -1.17
N LYS A 137 -10.49 16.69 -0.05
CA LYS A 137 -11.90 16.83 0.25
C LYS A 137 -12.66 17.59 -0.85
N GLN A 138 -12.13 18.74 -1.25
CA GLN A 138 -12.76 19.56 -2.28
C GLN A 138 -12.92 18.84 -3.61
N GLN A 139 -11.93 18.02 -4.00
CA GLN A 139 -12.03 17.21 -5.21
C GLN A 139 -13.03 16.05 -5.05
N GLN A 140 -13.05 15.41 -3.91
CA GLN A 140 -13.99 14.32 -3.61
C GLN A 140 -15.45 14.83 -3.57
N ASP A 141 -15.70 16.00 -2.99
CA ASP A 141 -17.03 16.62 -2.96
C ASP A 141 -17.58 16.97 -4.35
N GLN A 142 -16.70 17.11 -5.33
CA GLN A 142 -17.02 17.27 -6.75
C GLN A 142 -17.19 15.93 -7.49
N GLY A 143 -17.16 14.80 -6.78
CA GLY A 143 -17.23 13.46 -7.36
C GLY A 143 -15.96 13.02 -8.11
N ARG A 144 -14.86 13.78 -7.97
CA ARG A 144 -13.58 13.45 -8.59
C ARG A 144 -12.79 12.46 -7.72
N ARG A 145 -11.87 11.73 -8.37
CA ARG A 145 -10.85 10.92 -7.70
C ARG A 145 -9.57 11.73 -7.61
N PRO A 146 -9.18 12.28 -6.45
CA PRO A 146 -7.90 12.94 -6.30
C PRO A 146 -6.75 11.96 -6.52
N HIS A 147 -5.70 12.43 -7.18
CA HIS A 147 -4.46 11.72 -7.38
C HIS A 147 -3.36 12.50 -6.67
N VAL A 148 -2.70 11.87 -5.71
CA VAL A 148 -1.66 12.49 -4.89
C VAL A 148 -0.42 11.59 -4.78
N SER A 149 0.73 12.22 -4.63
CA SER A 149 1.96 11.51 -4.29
C SER A 149 2.09 11.42 -2.78
N LEU A 150 1.96 10.23 -2.22
CA LEU A 150 2.16 10.00 -0.79
C LEU A 150 3.63 10.21 -0.39
N TYR A 151 4.55 9.91 -1.30
CA TYR A 151 5.96 10.20 -1.10
C TYR A 151 6.20 11.69 -0.86
N LYS A 152 5.67 12.55 -1.74
CA LYS A 152 5.82 14.00 -1.64
C LYS A 152 5.08 14.61 -0.44
N LEU A 153 3.97 14.02 -0.04
CA LEU A 153 3.20 14.52 1.10
C LEU A 153 3.80 14.11 2.45
N PHE A 154 4.29 12.87 2.60
CA PHE A 154 4.56 12.30 3.91
C PHE A 154 5.99 11.80 4.11
N VAL A 155 6.75 11.59 3.04
CA VAL A 155 8.12 11.03 3.14
C VAL A 155 9.18 12.09 2.85
N GLU A 156 9.12 12.70 1.68
CA GLU A 156 10.12 13.66 1.19
C GLU A 156 10.31 14.88 2.11
N PRO A 157 9.23 15.55 2.62
CA PRO A 157 9.39 16.80 3.37
C PRO A 157 10.22 16.66 4.65
N THR A 158 10.21 15.50 5.28
CA THR A 158 10.93 15.22 6.54
C THR A 158 12.03 14.19 6.37
N ASN A 159 12.26 13.71 5.14
CA ASN A 159 13.12 12.56 4.87
C ASN A 159 12.77 11.37 5.79
N ARG A 160 11.46 11.10 5.91
CA ARG A 160 10.95 10.06 6.80
C ARG A 160 11.55 8.71 6.45
N GLN A 161 12.10 8.05 7.46
CA GLN A 161 12.56 6.67 7.30
C GLN A 161 11.37 5.71 7.29
N PRO A 162 11.47 4.58 6.58
CA PRO A 162 10.42 3.57 6.62
C PRO A 162 10.29 2.97 8.02
N ASP A 163 9.06 2.66 8.39
CA ASP A 163 8.78 1.97 9.66
C ASP A 163 9.22 0.51 9.59
N ILE A 164 9.09 -0.12 8.42
CA ILE A 164 9.58 -1.48 8.17
C ILE A 164 10.30 -1.52 6.82
N ILE A 165 11.38 -2.31 6.75
CA ILE A 165 12.01 -2.74 5.50
C ILE A 165 11.95 -4.26 5.43
N PHE A 166 11.33 -4.78 4.36
CA PHE A 166 11.19 -6.20 4.10
C PHE A 166 11.99 -6.60 2.87
N ASP A 167 12.87 -7.58 3.03
CA ASP A 167 13.61 -8.20 1.93
C ASP A 167 12.76 -9.31 1.30
N ILE A 168 12.26 -9.05 0.09
CA ILE A 168 11.32 -9.94 -0.61
C ILE A 168 12.02 -11.25 -1.04
N ARG A 169 13.31 -11.18 -1.36
CA ARG A 169 14.08 -12.37 -1.78
C ARG A 169 14.38 -13.30 -0.60
N ARG A 170 14.69 -12.72 0.57
CA ARG A 170 15.01 -13.49 1.78
C ARG A 170 13.76 -13.81 2.61
N ILE A 171 12.64 -13.18 2.29
CA ILE A 171 11.38 -13.26 3.04
C ILE A 171 11.61 -12.88 4.52
N GLU A 172 12.27 -11.77 4.73
CA GLU A 172 12.76 -11.35 6.04
C GLU A 172 12.53 -9.84 6.26
N ILE A 173 12.05 -9.49 7.45
CA ILE A 173 12.06 -8.10 7.91
C ILE A 173 13.48 -7.77 8.34
N ILE A 174 14.17 -6.91 7.60
CA ILE A 174 15.56 -6.52 7.86
C ILE A 174 15.69 -5.25 8.69
N ALA A 175 14.62 -4.47 8.84
CA ALA A 175 14.51 -3.36 9.76
C ALA A 175 13.05 -3.20 10.23
N ASP A 176 12.87 -3.00 11.53
CA ASP A 176 11.61 -2.66 12.15
C ASP A 176 11.87 -1.47 13.10
N ASN A 177 11.45 -0.28 12.68
CA ASN A 177 11.67 0.98 13.38
C ASN A 177 10.40 1.46 14.10
N ARG A 178 9.37 0.61 14.20
CA ARG A 178 8.16 0.96 14.93
C ARG A 178 8.44 1.10 16.41
N SER A 179 8.00 2.19 16.99
CA SER A 179 8.06 2.46 18.43
C SER A 179 6.90 1.81 19.19
#